data_6423dca45e8decc2f0e9c000d209c7fd
#
_entry.id   6423dca45e8decc2f0e9c000d209c7fd
#
_cell.length_a   1.000
_cell.length_b   1.000
_cell.length_c   1.000
_cell.angle_alpha   90.00
_cell.angle_beta   90.00
_cell.angle_gamma   90.00
#
_symmetry.space_group_name_H-M   'P 1'
#
loop_
_entity.id
_entity.type
_entity.pdbx_description
1 polymer ?
#
loop_
_entity_poly.entity_id
_entity_poly.type
_entity_poly.pdbx_seq_one_letter_code
_entity_poly.pdbx_strand_id
1 'polypeptide(L)'
;MIVTTMNTESGSLDSAGESSLWWWSYDDVCMAPIMEMKEDGSWDYILAESVDVNEDMTQYTVHLRSDAKWSNGDDVTSADFKNTIVRALDPNCKSGYSSMLYPIAGAEEMYNGTGDESSLGVDTGDDKTIVFNLKEPCAYFEQLFVLPVYMPTHRELQTETNGDWAMGNDMDALVSCGPYYLAEYVPNQYSVYKKN
;
A
#
# COMPACT_ATOMS: atom_id res chain seq x y z
N MET A 1 -7.66 -14.56 -17.18
CA MET A 1 -7.77 -15.43 -16.00
C MET A 1 -6.41 -16.05 -15.75
N ILE A 2 -5.89 -15.92 -14.57
CA ILE A 2 -4.67 -16.58 -14.08
C ILE A 2 -5.10 -17.54 -12.98
N VAL A 3 -4.58 -18.76 -13.01
CA VAL A 3 -4.79 -19.77 -11.96
C VAL A 3 -3.42 -20.18 -11.44
N THR A 4 -3.21 -20.06 -10.14
CA THR A 4 -1.96 -20.48 -9.51
C THR A 4 -2.24 -21.52 -8.43
N THR A 5 -1.28 -22.40 -8.19
CA THR A 5 -1.31 -23.35 -7.08
C THR A 5 -0.14 -23.02 -6.15
N MET A 6 -0.40 -22.95 -4.86
CA MET A 6 0.60 -22.61 -3.86
C MET A 6 0.60 -23.61 -2.72
N ASN A 7 1.78 -23.89 -2.21
CA ASN A 7 1.98 -24.88 -1.14
C ASN A 7 1.99 -24.26 0.28
N THR A 8 1.86 -22.93 0.38
CA THR A 8 1.87 -22.21 1.66
C THR A 8 0.76 -21.19 1.67
N GLU A 9 0.06 -21.05 2.79
CA GLU A 9 -0.95 -20.02 3.01
C GLU A 9 -0.32 -18.81 3.69
N SER A 10 -0.81 -17.64 3.33
CA SER A 10 -0.61 -16.43 4.12
C SER A 10 -1.55 -16.43 5.31
N GLY A 11 -1.10 -15.87 6.42
CA GLY A 11 -1.98 -15.54 7.54
C GLY A 11 -2.91 -14.38 7.23
N SER A 12 -2.56 -13.54 6.25
CA SER A 12 -3.29 -12.33 5.88
C SER A 12 -2.90 -11.85 4.48
N LEU A 13 -3.78 -11.08 3.83
CA LEU A 13 -3.53 -10.34 2.58
C LEU A 13 -3.26 -8.84 2.83
N ASP A 14 -3.06 -8.47 4.06
CA ASP A 14 -2.85 -7.09 4.50
C ASP A 14 -1.43 -6.61 4.19
N SER A 15 -1.29 -5.68 3.25
CA SER A 15 -0.02 -5.07 2.85
C SER A 15 0.71 -4.35 3.99
N ALA A 16 0.02 -3.91 5.02
CA ALA A 16 0.64 -3.27 6.17
C ALA A 16 1.35 -4.27 7.10
N GLY A 17 0.85 -5.49 7.25
CA GLY A 17 1.30 -6.47 8.25
C GLY A 17 1.97 -7.72 7.70
N GLU A 18 1.61 -8.14 6.49
CA GLU A 18 2.03 -9.43 5.95
C GLU A 18 3.27 -9.30 5.04
N SER A 19 4.13 -10.33 5.05
CA SER A 19 5.33 -10.39 4.22
C SER A 19 5.64 -11.81 3.69
N SER A 20 4.63 -12.69 3.65
CA SER A 20 4.79 -14.05 3.15
C SER A 20 4.97 -14.11 1.63
N LEU A 21 5.53 -15.19 1.10
CA LEU A 21 5.66 -15.40 -0.34
C LEU A 21 4.32 -15.44 -1.06
N TRP A 22 3.26 -15.88 -0.39
CA TRP A 22 1.92 -15.91 -0.97
C TRP A 22 1.34 -14.50 -1.10
N TRP A 23 1.57 -13.66 -0.09
CA TRP A 23 1.20 -12.25 -0.13
C TRP A 23 1.88 -11.53 -1.30
N TRP A 24 3.18 -11.75 -1.50
CA TRP A 24 3.90 -11.20 -2.66
C TRP A 24 3.26 -11.59 -4.00
N SER A 25 2.81 -12.85 -4.14
CA SER A 25 2.12 -13.29 -5.37
C SER A 25 0.75 -12.64 -5.57
N TYR A 26 0.04 -12.30 -4.49
CA TYR A 26 -1.20 -11.53 -4.54
C TYR A 26 -0.90 -10.07 -4.89
N ASP A 27 0.09 -9.49 -4.21
CA ASP A 27 0.49 -8.11 -4.36
C ASP A 27 0.91 -7.79 -5.80
N ASP A 28 1.79 -8.59 -6.39
CA ASP A 28 2.29 -8.43 -7.77
C ASP A 28 1.18 -8.36 -8.84
N VAL A 29 0.02 -8.93 -8.58
CA VAL A 29 -1.06 -9.01 -9.58
C VAL A 29 -2.32 -8.23 -9.20
N CYS A 30 -2.59 -8.06 -7.92
CA CYS A 30 -3.83 -7.45 -7.41
C CYS A 30 -3.65 -6.05 -6.85
N MET A 31 -2.46 -5.70 -6.41
CA MET A 31 -2.15 -4.37 -5.90
C MET A 31 -1.37 -3.57 -6.94
N ALA A 32 -1.35 -2.27 -6.78
CA ALA A 32 -0.55 -1.37 -7.61
C ALA A 32 0.25 -0.42 -6.73
N PRO A 33 1.57 -0.28 -6.96
CA PRO A 33 2.41 0.68 -6.26
C PRO A 33 2.18 2.10 -6.80
N ILE A 34 2.72 3.09 -6.11
CA ILE A 34 2.81 4.46 -6.63
C ILE A 34 3.61 4.46 -7.94
N MET A 35 4.74 3.74 -7.94
CA MET A 35 5.62 3.57 -9.11
C MET A 35 6.34 2.24 -9.06
N GLU A 36 6.83 1.77 -10.19
CA GLU A 36 7.64 0.56 -10.30
C GLU A 36 8.92 0.77 -11.11
N MET A 37 9.91 -0.09 -10.94
CA MET A 37 11.14 -0.06 -11.72
C MET A 37 11.02 -1.00 -12.93
N LYS A 38 11.27 -0.47 -14.13
CA LYS A 38 11.31 -1.25 -15.38
C LYS A 38 12.58 -2.09 -15.49
N GLU A 39 12.57 -3.05 -16.39
CA GLU A 39 13.74 -3.91 -16.68
C GLU A 39 15.00 -3.13 -17.09
N ASP A 40 14.84 -1.95 -17.70
CA ASP A 40 15.94 -1.08 -18.10
C ASP A 40 16.45 -0.16 -16.97
N GLY A 41 15.89 -0.27 -15.77
CA GLY A 41 16.22 0.52 -14.59
C GLY A 41 15.56 1.89 -14.53
N SER A 42 14.74 2.25 -15.50
CA SER A 42 13.91 3.47 -15.42
C SER A 42 12.69 3.25 -14.55
N TRP A 43 12.10 4.35 -14.05
CA TRP A 43 10.88 4.32 -13.27
C TRP A 43 9.65 4.50 -14.14
N ASP A 44 8.55 3.84 -13.78
CA ASP A 44 7.22 4.04 -14.34
C ASP A 44 6.23 4.38 -13.24
N TYR A 45 5.42 5.40 -13.46
CA TYR A 45 4.34 5.77 -12.54
C TYR A 45 3.13 4.86 -12.81
N ILE A 46 2.63 4.21 -11.76
CA ILE A 46 1.50 3.29 -11.85
C ILE A 46 0.23 3.93 -11.30
N LEU A 47 0.14 4.17 -9.99
CA LEU A 47 -0.97 4.92 -9.38
C LEU A 47 -0.73 6.42 -9.35
N ALA A 48 0.53 6.87 -9.47
CA ALA A 48 0.84 8.29 -9.62
C ALA A 48 0.78 8.73 -11.09
N GLU A 49 0.52 10.00 -11.31
CA GLU A 49 0.72 10.73 -12.57
C GLU A 49 2.07 11.43 -12.57
N SER A 50 2.49 11.96 -11.43
CA SER A 50 3.80 12.59 -11.22
C SER A 50 4.19 12.60 -9.74
N VAL A 51 5.47 12.84 -9.50
CA VAL A 51 6.03 13.11 -8.17
C VAL A 51 6.89 14.37 -8.26
N ASP A 52 6.57 15.36 -7.43
CA ASP A 52 7.37 16.58 -7.26
C ASP A 52 8.25 16.47 -6.01
N VAL A 53 9.50 16.91 -6.15
CA VAL A 53 10.48 16.89 -5.05
C VAL A 53 10.99 18.32 -4.84
N ASN A 54 11.01 18.78 -3.58
CA ASN A 54 11.57 20.09 -3.27
C ASN A 54 13.13 20.10 -3.37
N GLU A 55 13.71 21.29 -3.45
CA GLU A 55 15.17 21.45 -3.64
C GLU A 55 16.00 20.76 -2.55
N ASP A 56 15.50 20.71 -1.33
CA ASP A 56 16.19 20.12 -0.18
C ASP A 56 15.95 18.61 -0.04
N MET A 57 15.14 17.99 -0.91
CA MET A 57 14.76 16.56 -0.85
C MET A 57 14.18 16.16 0.52
N THR A 58 13.45 17.07 1.15
CA THR A 58 12.76 16.87 2.43
C THR A 58 11.25 16.78 2.27
N GLN A 59 10.72 17.05 1.06
CA GLN A 59 9.30 16.97 0.76
C GLN A 59 9.09 16.34 -0.61
N TYR A 60 8.20 15.35 -0.66
CA TYR A 60 7.78 14.65 -1.86
C TYR A 60 6.27 14.78 -2.00
N THR A 61 5.81 15.32 -3.12
CA THR A 61 4.38 15.46 -3.44
C THR A 61 4.01 14.49 -4.54
N VAL A 62 3.19 13.51 -4.22
CA VAL A 62 2.69 12.50 -5.16
C VAL A 62 1.32 12.96 -5.67
N HIS A 63 1.18 13.08 -6.98
CA HIS A 63 -0.08 13.35 -7.65
C HIS A 63 -0.63 12.03 -8.18
N LEU A 64 -1.75 11.57 -7.62
CA LEU A 64 -2.40 10.34 -8.04
C LEU A 64 -3.17 10.53 -9.34
N ARG A 65 -3.22 9.47 -10.14
CA ARG A 65 -4.03 9.42 -11.36
C ARG A 65 -5.51 9.64 -11.03
N SER A 66 -6.17 10.47 -11.81
CA SER A 66 -7.61 10.73 -11.65
C SER A 66 -8.48 9.52 -11.99
N ASP A 67 -7.99 8.59 -12.81
CA ASP A 67 -8.67 7.38 -13.25
C ASP A 67 -8.35 6.13 -12.41
N ALA A 68 -7.52 6.25 -11.36
CA ALA A 68 -7.20 5.14 -10.47
C ALA A 68 -8.45 4.69 -9.69
N LYS A 69 -8.81 3.40 -9.83
CA LYS A 69 -10.00 2.79 -9.24
C LYS A 69 -9.68 1.50 -8.52
N TRP A 70 -10.49 1.23 -7.51
CA TRP A 70 -10.62 -0.10 -6.91
C TRP A 70 -11.51 -1.00 -7.78
N SER A 71 -11.39 -2.31 -7.64
CA SER A 71 -12.16 -3.30 -8.42
C SER A 71 -13.68 -3.27 -8.15
N ASN A 72 -14.10 -2.65 -7.05
CA ASN A 72 -15.52 -2.39 -6.74
C ASN A 72 -16.04 -1.09 -7.39
N GLY A 73 -15.18 -0.32 -8.06
CA GLY A 73 -15.51 0.93 -8.75
C GLY A 73 -15.26 2.21 -7.96
N ASP A 74 -14.88 2.11 -6.69
CA ASP A 74 -14.52 3.26 -5.85
C ASP A 74 -13.24 3.93 -6.37
N ASP A 75 -13.06 5.21 -6.03
CA ASP A 75 -11.82 5.92 -6.34
C ASP A 75 -10.69 5.50 -5.39
N VAL A 76 -9.50 5.30 -5.93
CA VAL A 76 -8.28 5.23 -5.11
C VAL A 76 -7.94 6.65 -4.67
N THR A 77 -7.83 6.86 -3.36
CA THR A 77 -7.61 8.17 -2.75
C THR A 77 -6.31 8.25 -1.97
N SER A 78 -5.84 9.46 -1.72
CA SER A 78 -4.69 9.73 -0.86
C SER A 78 -4.87 9.17 0.56
N ALA A 79 -6.11 9.16 1.06
CA ALA A 79 -6.44 8.62 2.37
C ALA A 79 -6.20 7.10 2.47
N ASP A 80 -6.34 6.35 1.38
CA ASP A 80 -6.08 4.91 1.35
C ASP A 80 -4.59 4.61 1.58
N PHE A 81 -3.70 5.44 1.03
CA PHE A 81 -2.26 5.34 1.26
C PHE A 81 -1.88 5.69 2.70
N LYS A 82 -2.40 6.82 3.21
CA LYS A 82 -2.17 7.22 4.61
C LYS A 82 -2.64 6.14 5.58
N ASN A 83 -3.77 5.50 5.29
CA ASN A 83 -4.31 4.41 6.08
C ASN A 83 -3.34 3.23 6.21
N THR A 84 -2.71 2.79 5.11
CA THR A 84 -1.69 1.74 5.14
C THR A 84 -0.50 2.14 6.02
N ILE A 85 -0.01 3.37 5.87
CA ILE A 85 1.15 3.89 6.62
C ILE A 85 0.85 3.94 8.11
N VAL A 86 -0.30 4.50 8.50
CA VAL A 86 -0.74 4.57 9.90
C VAL A 86 -0.83 3.19 10.52
N ARG A 87 -1.39 2.22 9.79
CA ARG A 87 -1.46 0.83 10.26
C ARG A 87 -0.12 0.15 10.38
N ALA A 88 0.77 0.33 9.40
CA ALA A 88 2.12 -0.26 9.45
C ALA A 88 2.95 0.32 10.60
N LEU A 89 2.63 1.53 11.06
CA LEU A 89 3.24 2.18 12.21
C LEU A 89 2.56 1.84 13.54
N ASP A 90 1.40 1.16 13.55
CA ASP A 90 0.82 0.64 14.78
C ASP A 90 1.68 -0.52 15.32
N PRO A 91 2.22 -0.43 16.56
CA PRO A 91 3.03 -1.49 17.16
C PRO A 91 2.30 -2.85 17.24
N ASN A 92 0.96 -2.82 17.27
CA ASN A 92 0.15 -4.04 17.32
C ASN A 92 0.06 -4.75 15.95
N CYS A 93 0.24 -4.02 14.85
CA CYS A 93 0.29 -4.57 13.50
C CYS A 93 1.54 -5.42 13.28
N LYS A 94 2.66 -5.10 13.96
CA LYS A 94 3.95 -5.80 13.85
C LYS A 94 4.48 -5.87 12.43
N SER A 95 4.27 -4.82 11.64
CA SER A 95 4.74 -4.74 10.27
C SER A 95 6.26 -4.97 10.17
N GLY A 96 6.68 -5.92 9.34
CA GLY A 96 8.09 -6.17 9.04
C GLY A 96 8.76 -5.03 8.26
N TYR A 97 7.98 -4.13 7.67
CA TYR A 97 8.44 -3.01 6.86
C TYR A 97 8.30 -1.64 7.53
N SER A 98 7.88 -1.57 8.80
CA SER A 98 7.68 -0.30 9.52
C SER A 98 8.89 0.63 9.47
N SER A 99 10.12 0.07 9.55
CA SER A 99 11.35 0.85 9.49
C SER A 99 11.60 1.55 8.15
N MET A 100 10.97 1.08 7.06
CA MET A 100 11.03 1.74 5.75
C MET A 100 10.23 3.06 5.71
N LEU A 101 9.35 3.28 6.69
CA LEU A 101 8.59 4.52 6.87
C LEU A 101 9.32 5.57 7.72
N TYR A 102 10.40 5.21 8.43
CA TYR A 102 11.10 6.10 9.35
C TYR A 102 11.75 7.35 8.74
N PRO A 103 12.03 7.45 7.44
CA PRO A 103 12.37 8.74 6.85
C PRO A 103 11.27 9.81 6.99
N ILE A 104 9.99 9.40 7.08
CA ILE A 104 8.85 10.31 7.27
C ILE A 104 8.90 10.90 8.68
N ALA A 105 8.72 12.22 8.79
CA ALA A 105 8.68 12.90 10.08
C ALA A 105 7.59 12.30 10.98
N GLY A 106 7.89 12.05 12.24
CA GLY A 106 6.96 11.49 13.24
C GLY A 106 6.70 9.98 13.12
N ALA A 107 7.18 9.30 12.06
CA ALA A 107 6.88 7.88 11.86
C ALA A 107 7.54 6.97 12.92
N GLU A 108 8.79 7.21 13.24
CA GLU A 108 9.51 6.43 14.26
C GLU A 108 8.93 6.67 15.66
N GLU A 109 8.55 7.90 15.98
CA GLU A 109 7.89 8.28 17.21
C GLU A 109 6.53 7.60 17.35
N MET A 110 5.75 7.56 16.28
CA MET A 110 4.45 6.88 16.26
C MET A 110 4.63 5.37 16.50
N TYR A 111 5.55 4.72 15.79
CA TYR A 111 5.84 3.29 15.97
C TYR A 111 6.28 2.95 17.39
N ASN A 112 7.07 3.81 18.03
CA ASN A 112 7.54 3.65 19.40
C ASN A 112 6.50 4.06 20.47
N GLY A 113 5.32 4.54 20.08
CA GLY A 113 4.27 4.99 20.99
C GLY A 113 4.56 6.30 21.71
N THR A 114 5.49 7.10 21.18
CA THR A 114 5.86 8.44 21.71
C THR A 114 5.30 9.59 20.87
N GLY A 115 4.70 9.30 19.72
CA GLY A 115 3.97 10.19 18.83
C GLY A 115 2.62 9.61 18.44
N ASP A 116 1.86 10.37 17.70
CA ASP A 116 0.56 9.98 17.16
C ASP A 116 0.39 10.40 15.68
N GLU A 117 -0.74 10.06 15.07
CA GLU A 117 -1.04 10.37 13.68
C GLU A 117 -0.99 11.88 13.37
N SER A 118 -1.24 12.76 14.34
CA SER A 118 -1.23 14.21 14.13
C SER A 118 0.18 14.77 13.93
N SER A 119 1.20 14.02 14.38
CA SER A 119 2.63 14.36 14.20
C SER A 119 3.26 13.71 12.97
N LEU A 120 2.51 12.81 12.28
CA LEU A 120 3.00 12.08 11.12
C LEU A 120 3.10 13.01 9.90
N GLY A 121 4.25 13.05 9.28
CA GLY A 121 4.56 13.87 8.10
C GLY A 121 3.90 13.39 6.79
N VAL A 122 2.65 12.90 6.85
CA VAL A 122 1.86 12.49 5.69
C VAL A 122 0.59 13.34 5.64
N ASP A 123 0.51 14.23 4.64
CA ASP A 123 -0.65 15.09 4.42
C ASP A 123 -1.45 14.62 3.20
N THR A 124 -2.76 14.54 3.38
CA THR A 124 -3.74 14.13 2.37
C THR A 124 -4.86 15.17 2.28
N GLY A 125 -4.48 16.43 2.01
CA GLY A 125 -5.38 17.58 1.99
C GLY A 125 -6.46 17.51 0.90
N ASP A 126 -6.27 16.68 -0.12
CA ASP A 126 -7.26 16.33 -1.13
C ASP A 126 -7.14 14.85 -1.53
N ASP A 127 -8.14 14.33 -2.26
CA ASP A 127 -8.26 12.91 -2.58
C ASP A 127 -7.18 12.38 -3.54
N LYS A 128 -6.45 13.27 -4.24
CA LYS A 128 -5.49 12.88 -5.28
C LYS A 128 -4.06 13.36 -5.04
N THR A 129 -3.81 13.98 -3.89
CA THR A 129 -2.47 14.48 -3.54
C THR A 129 -2.01 13.94 -2.20
N ILE A 130 -0.80 13.38 -2.18
CA ILE A 130 -0.13 12.93 -0.95
C ILE A 130 1.15 13.74 -0.80
N VAL A 131 1.34 14.39 0.35
CA VAL A 131 2.57 15.10 0.65
C VAL A 131 3.31 14.36 1.77
N PHE A 132 4.50 13.89 1.46
CA PHE A 132 5.43 13.31 2.43
C PHE A 132 6.42 14.36 2.91
N ASN A 133 6.42 14.67 4.20
CA ASN A 133 7.39 15.53 4.85
C ASN A 133 8.39 14.65 5.59
N LEU A 134 9.67 14.76 5.25
CA LEU A 134 10.73 13.93 5.80
C LEU A 134 11.44 14.62 6.95
N LYS A 135 12.01 13.84 7.88
CA LYS A 135 12.79 14.37 9.01
C LYS A 135 14.14 14.96 8.61
N GLU A 136 14.66 14.52 7.46
CA GLU A 136 15.94 14.97 6.90
C GLU A 136 15.98 14.73 5.38
N PRO A 137 16.91 15.35 4.62
CA PRO A 137 17.04 15.12 3.18
C PRO A 137 17.27 13.64 2.85
N CYS A 138 16.45 13.08 1.92
CA CYS A 138 16.51 11.67 1.57
C CYS A 138 16.35 11.47 0.05
N ALA A 139 17.45 11.47 -0.70
CA ALA A 139 17.46 11.37 -2.15
C ALA A 139 16.94 10.03 -2.72
N TYR A 140 16.87 8.99 -1.89
CA TYR A 140 16.37 7.68 -2.30
C TYR A 140 14.91 7.43 -1.88
N PHE A 141 14.23 8.41 -1.27
CA PHE A 141 12.89 8.21 -0.72
C PHE A 141 11.88 7.73 -1.77
N GLU A 142 11.95 8.26 -2.96
CA GLU A 142 11.09 7.86 -4.07
C GLU A 142 11.19 6.35 -4.39
N GLN A 143 12.38 5.75 -4.21
CA GLN A 143 12.58 4.32 -4.43
C GLN A 143 11.84 3.43 -3.43
N LEU A 144 11.40 3.98 -2.30
CA LEU A 144 10.62 3.25 -1.30
C LEU A 144 9.15 3.06 -1.73
N PHE A 145 8.67 3.82 -2.72
CA PHE A 145 7.28 3.78 -3.19
C PHE A 145 6.87 2.47 -3.88
N VAL A 146 7.82 1.58 -4.14
CA VAL A 146 7.56 0.20 -4.62
C VAL A 146 7.21 -0.76 -3.48
N LEU A 147 7.46 -0.35 -2.23
CA LEU A 147 7.26 -1.24 -1.08
C LEU A 147 5.79 -1.29 -0.66
N PRO A 148 5.36 -2.44 -0.15
CA PRO A 148 3.96 -2.68 0.26
C PRO A 148 3.39 -1.65 1.22
N VAL A 149 4.19 -1.17 2.16
CA VAL A 149 3.77 -0.17 3.16
C VAL A 149 3.47 1.22 2.56
N TYR A 150 3.79 1.42 1.28
CA TYR A 150 3.42 2.60 0.49
C TYR A 150 2.29 2.31 -0.52
N MET A 151 1.75 1.08 -0.58
CA MET A 151 0.59 0.77 -1.42
C MET A 151 -0.71 1.11 -0.67
N PRO A 152 -1.80 1.43 -1.39
CA PRO A 152 -3.05 1.79 -0.72
C PRO A 152 -3.76 0.58 -0.13
N THR A 153 -4.50 0.76 0.95
CA THR A 153 -5.52 -0.17 1.43
C THR A 153 -6.86 0.54 1.50
N HIS A 154 -7.91 -0.11 1.01
CA HIS A 154 -9.25 0.50 0.96
C HIS A 154 -9.74 0.80 2.38
N ARG A 155 -9.74 2.09 2.73
CA ARG A 155 -9.93 2.55 4.11
C ARG A 155 -11.26 2.14 4.72
N GLU A 156 -12.35 2.26 3.95
CA GLU A 156 -13.69 1.98 4.46
C GLU A 156 -13.87 0.49 4.76
N LEU A 157 -13.50 -0.39 3.83
CA LEU A 157 -13.57 -1.83 4.03
C LEU A 157 -12.71 -2.30 5.20
N GLN A 158 -11.52 -1.73 5.33
CA GLN A 158 -10.65 -2.03 6.45
C GLN A 158 -11.29 -1.64 7.80
N THR A 159 -11.92 -0.48 7.88
CA THR A 159 -12.58 0.00 9.09
C THR A 159 -13.82 -0.84 9.41
N GLU A 160 -14.65 -1.13 8.42
CA GLU A 160 -15.89 -1.90 8.58
C GLU A 160 -15.66 -3.33 9.05
N THR A 161 -14.60 -3.98 8.55
CA THR A 161 -14.32 -5.39 8.86
C THR A 161 -13.40 -5.58 10.05
N ASN A 162 -12.95 -4.50 10.70
CA ASN A 162 -12.03 -4.54 11.85
C ASN A 162 -10.75 -5.38 11.59
N GLY A 163 -10.26 -5.35 10.35
CA GLY A 163 -9.06 -6.09 9.93
C GLY A 163 -9.30 -7.49 9.41
N ASP A 164 -10.52 -8.02 9.48
CA ASP A 164 -10.83 -9.37 8.97
C ASP A 164 -10.90 -9.43 7.43
N TRP A 165 -10.95 -8.26 6.76
CA TRP A 165 -11.01 -8.14 5.30
C TRP A 165 -9.87 -8.88 4.58
N ALA A 166 -8.70 -8.89 5.18
CA ALA A 166 -7.49 -9.46 4.59
C ALA A 166 -7.29 -10.95 4.88
N MET A 167 -8.26 -11.63 5.48
CA MET A 167 -8.15 -13.04 5.83
C MET A 167 -8.65 -13.99 4.73
N GLY A 168 -9.14 -13.46 3.59
CA GLY A 168 -9.67 -14.25 2.49
C GLY A 168 -11.00 -14.98 2.79
N ASN A 169 -11.64 -14.66 3.92
CA ASN A 169 -12.91 -15.28 4.32
C ASN A 169 -14.12 -14.59 3.66
N ASP A 170 -13.96 -13.32 3.30
CA ASP A 170 -14.96 -12.53 2.58
C ASP A 170 -14.34 -12.00 1.29
N MET A 171 -14.68 -12.63 0.16
CA MET A 171 -14.15 -12.26 -1.14
C MET A 171 -14.68 -10.91 -1.63
N ASP A 172 -15.85 -10.49 -1.17
CA ASP A 172 -16.45 -9.19 -1.54
C ASP A 172 -15.73 -8.02 -0.84
N ALA A 173 -15.07 -8.30 0.29
CA ALA A 173 -14.24 -7.32 0.99
C ALA A 173 -12.80 -7.20 0.41
N LEU A 174 -12.38 -8.14 -0.45
CA LEU A 174 -11.06 -8.13 -1.09
C LEU A 174 -11.11 -7.32 -2.38
N VAL A 175 -10.94 -6.01 -2.28
CA VAL A 175 -10.83 -5.13 -3.45
C VAL A 175 -9.37 -4.93 -3.84
N SER A 176 -9.14 -4.77 -5.13
CA SER A 176 -7.82 -4.63 -5.74
C SER A 176 -7.73 -3.34 -6.55
N CYS A 177 -6.58 -2.69 -6.55
CA CYS A 177 -6.31 -1.53 -7.41
C CYS A 177 -5.33 -1.84 -8.56
N GLY A 178 -4.84 -3.07 -8.62
CA GLY A 178 -3.96 -3.57 -9.67
C GLY A 178 -4.68 -4.10 -10.90
N PRO A 179 -3.94 -4.70 -11.85
CA PRO A 179 -4.49 -5.17 -13.14
C PRO A 179 -5.41 -6.39 -13.02
N TYR A 180 -5.40 -7.08 -11.88
CA TYR A 180 -6.26 -8.24 -11.60
C TYR A 180 -6.86 -8.10 -10.20
N TYR A 181 -7.94 -8.86 -9.96
CA TYR A 181 -8.53 -9.07 -8.65
C TYR A 181 -8.66 -10.56 -8.34
N LEU A 182 -8.62 -10.90 -7.06
CA LEU A 182 -8.80 -12.26 -6.58
C LEU A 182 -10.29 -12.60 -6.65
N ALA A 183 -10.67 -13.48 -7.57
CA ALA A 183 -12.07 -13.83 -7.84
C ALA A 183 -12.53 -15.10 -7.12
N GLU A 184 -11.60 -15.99 -6.78
CA GLU A 184 -11.86 -17.21 -6.04
C GLU A 184 -10.61 -17.63 -5.28
N TYR A 185 -10.79 -18.04 -4.04
CA TYR A 185 -9.73 -18.57 -3.19
C TYR A 185 -10.21 -19.82 -2.47
N VAL A 186 -9.51 -20.92 -2.69
CA VAL A 186 -9.75 -22.17 -1.98
C VAL A 186 -8.47 -22.54 -1.25
N PRO A 187 -8.46 -22.41 0.09
CA PRO A 187 -7.28 -22.64 0.93
C PRO A 187 -6.60 -23.97 0.60
N ASN A 188 -5.25 -23.95 0.52
CA ASN A 188 -4.41 -25.11 0.19
C ASN A 188 -4.72 -25.79 -1.16
N GLN A 189 -5.45 -25.16 -2.06
CA GLN A 189 -5.79 -25.73 -3.35
C GLN A 189 -5.46 -24.80 -4.53
N TYR A 190 -6.14 -23.65 -4.65
CA TYR A 190 -5.91 -22.72 -5.77
C TYR A 190 -6.43 -21.30 -5.48
N SER A 191 -5.93 -20.37 -6.26
CA SER A 191 -6.44 -19.01 -6.38
C SER A 191 -6.78 -18.70 -7.83
N VAL A 192 -7.86 -17.97 -8.08
CA VAL A 192 -8.29 -17.54 -9.42
C VAL A 192 -8.29 -16.02 -9.48
N TYR A 193 -7.49 -15.48 -10.37
CA TYR A 193 -7.42 -14.04 -10.62
C TYR A 193 -8.11 -13.71 -11.94
N LYS A 194 -8.89 -12.64 -11.96
CA LYS A 194 -9.53 -12.09 -13.15
C LYS A 194 -9.01 -10.68 -13.41
N LYS A 195 -9.05 -10.26 -14.66
CA LYS A 195 -8.65 -8.91 -15.05
C LYS A 195 -9.62 -7.90 -14.41
N ASN A 196 -9.03 -6.87 -13.83
CA ASN A 196 -9.73 -5.71 -13.29
C ASN A 196 -10.17 -4.74 -14.40
#